data_040df64d9829638e3f57ea4cad1979d7
#
_entry.id   040df64d9829638e3f57ea4cad1979d7
#
_cell.length_a   1.000
_cell.length_b   1.000
_cell.length_c   1.000
_cell.angle_alpha   90.00
_cell.angle_beta   90.00
_cell.angle_gamma   90.00
#
_symmetry.space_group_name_H-M   'P 1'
#
loop_
_entity.id
_entity.type
_entity.pdbx_description
1 polymer ?
#
loop_
_entity_poly.entity_id
_entity_poly.type
_entity_poly.pdbx_seq_one_letter_code
_entity_poly.pdbx_strand_id
1 'polypeptide(L)'
;MAMADPTGDPFVLRAASGQAALRPSPYGPTNVWSYNGSVPGPEIRVRQGDRIRVLAQNGLNEGTTIHWHGIRTPNAMDGVPFLTQDPIPVAGEFLYEFDALDAGTFWYHPHQR
;
A
#
# COMPACT_ATOMS: atom_id res chain seq x y z
N MET A 1 2.87 -10.58 -10.25
CA MET A 1 2.24 -11.03 -9.00
C MET A 1 3.31 -11.30 -7.96
N ALA A 2 3.08 -10.89 -6.74
CA ALA A 2 4.02 -11.08 -5.64
C ALA A 2 3.36 -11.81 -4.47
N MET A 3 4.14 -12.63 -3.77
CA MET A 3 3.71 -13.32 -2.55
C MET A 3 4.36 -12.62 -1.36
N ALA A 4 3.59 -12.36 -0.31
CA ALA A 4 4.16 -11.91 0.95
C ALA A 4 4.91 -13.07 1.61
N ASP A 5 6.05 -12.77 2.23
CA ASP A 5 6.85 -13.75 2.95
C ASP A 5 6.72 -13.49 4.45
N PRO A 6 5.99 -14.33 5.20
CA PRO A 6 5.78 -14.10 6.63
C PRO A 6 7.04 -14.33 7.49
N THR A 7 8.07 -14.96 6.94
CA THR A 7 9.26 -15.32 7.70
C THR A 7 10.53 -14.64 7.22
N GLY A 8 10.49 -13.96 6.07
CA GLY A 8 11.63 -13.28 5.46
C GLY A 8 11.50 -11.77 5.48
N ASP A 9 12.09 -11.14 4.49
CA ASP A 9 12.02 -9.69 4.34
C ASP A 9 10.58 -9.25 4.03
N PRO A 10 10.16 -8.08 4.51
CA PRO A 10 8.84 -7.56 4.18
C PRO A 10 8.72 -7.24 2.69
N PHE A 11 7.51 -7.34 2.17
CA PHE A 11 7.22 -6.86 0.83
C PHE A 11 7.26 -5.32 0.84
N VAL A 12 7.98 -4.72 -0.10
CA VAL A 12 8.16 -3.27 -0.15
C VAL A 12 7.13 -2.64 -1.08
N LEU A 13 6.35 -1.70 -0.56
CA LEU A 13 5.48 -0.83 -1.36
C LEU A 13 6.00 0.60 -1.28
N ARG A 14 6.45 1.12 -2.42
CA ARG A 14 6.92 2.50 -2.51
C ARG A 14 5.87 3.36 -3.22
N ALA A 15 5.33 4.33 -2.50
CA ALA A 15 4.46 5.34 -3.08
C ALA A 15 5.30 6.43 -3.74
N ALA A 16 4.99 6.77 -4.97
CA ALA A 16 5.69 7.80 -5.71
C ALA A 16 4.80 8.38 -6.80
N SER A 17 5.11 9.60 -7.23
CA SER A 17 4.48 10.15 -8.43
C SER A 17 5.09 9.55 -9.68
N GLY A 18 4.28 9.46 -10.73
CA GLY A 18 4.70 8.92 -12.01
C GLY A 18 3.64 9.22 -13.07
N GLN A 19 3.72 8.49 -14.17
CA GLN A 19 2.76 8.62 -15.26
C GLN A 19 2.22 7.26 -15.64
N ALA A 20 0.94 7.23 -16.04
CA ALA A 20 0.29 6.02 -16.50
C ALA A 20 -0.62 6.35 -17.69
N ALA A 21 -0.72 5.40 -18.62
CA ALA A 21 -1.60 5.52 -19.77
C ALA A 21 -3.03 5.11 -19.36
N LEU A 22 -3.76 6.06 -18.76
CA LEU A 22 -5.14 5.81 -18.32
C LEU A 22 -6.18 6.10 -19.38
N ARG A 23 -5.77 6.73 -20.48
CA ARG A 23 -6.66 7.06 -21.60
C ARG A 23 -6.12 6.45 -22.88
N PRO A 24 -7.00 6.06 -23.81
CA PRO A 24 -6.54 5.55 -25.09
C PRO A 24 -5.85 6.64 -25.92
N SER A 25 -5.00 6.21 -26.86
CA SER A 25 -4.43 7.12 -27.86
C SER A 25 -5.56 7.94 -28.53
N PRO A 26 -5.38 9.23 -28.84
CA PRO A 26 -4.12 9.99 -28.82
C PRO A 26 -3.80 10.73 -27.51
N TYR A 27 -4.50 10.42 -26.44
CA TYR A 27 -4.25 11.07 -25.19
C TYR A 27 -2.91 10.64 -24.61
N GLY A 28 -2.17 11.59 -24.06
CA GLY A 28 -0.90 11.32 -23.42
C GLY A 28 -1.04 10.63 -22.06
N PRO A 29 0.09 10.27 -21.44
CA PRO A 29 0.07 9.69 -20.11
C PRO A 29 -0.47 10.68 -19.08
N THR A 30 -1.10 10.13 -18.04
CA THR A 30 -1.67 10.89 -16.93
C THR A 30 -0.69 10.88 -15.75
N ASN A 31 -0.51 12.02 -15.10
CA ASN A 31 0.26 12.09 -13.86
C ASN A 31 -0.53 11.40 -12.76
N VAL A 32 0.09 10.44 -12.09
CA VAL A 32 -0.55 9.64 -11.06
C VAL A 32 0.38 9.43 -9.88
N TRP A 33 -0.20 9.12 -8.73
CA TRP A 33 0.51 8.51 -7.62
C TRP A 33 0.32 7.00 -7.74
N SER A 34 1.42 6.27 -7.59
CA SER A 34 1.38 4.82 -7.79
C SER A 34 2.23 4.12 -6.74
N TYR A 35 1.97 2.83 -6.57
CA TYR A 35 2.85 1.95 -5.80
C TYR A 35 3.74 1.17 -6.77
N ASN A 36 5.05 1.23 -6.52
CA ASN A 36 6.06 0.51 -7.30
C ASN A 36 5.98 0.77 -8.81
N GLY A 37 5.53 1.98 -9.17
CA GLY A 37 5.51 2.41 -10.57
C GLY A 37 4.37 1.84 -11.42
N SER A 38 3.38 1.19 -10.83
CA SER A 38 2.27 0.61 -11.57
C SER A 38 0.91 1.09 -11.07
N VAL A 39 -0.08 1.09 -11.97
CA VAL A 39 -1.49 1.39 -11.66
C VAL A 39 -2.34 0.31 -12.34
N PRO A 40 -3.07 -0.48 -11.57
CA PRO A 40 -3.09 -0.52 -10.12
C PRO A 40 -1.75 -0.98 -9.54
N GLY A 41 -1.57 -0.79 -8.24
CA GLY A 41 -0.39 -1.25 -7.54
C GLY A 41 -0.23 -2.78 -7.59
N PRO A 42 0.92 -3.31 -7.16
CA PRO A 42 1.17 -4.75 -7.23
C PRO A 42 0.16 -5.55 -6.41
N GLU A 43 -0.19 -6.72 -6.93
CA GLU A 43 -0.99 -7.69 -6.20
C GLU A 43 -0.14 -8.36 -5.14
N ILE A 44 -0.67 -8.44 -3.93
CA ILE A 44 -0.03 -9.15 -2.83
C ILE A 44 -0.89 -10.34 -2.48
N ARG A 45 -0.34 -11.54 -2.57
CA ARG A 45 -1.04 -12.77 -2.22
C ARG A 45 -0.50 -13.36 -0.94
N VAL A 46 -1.42 -13.76 -0.06
CA VAL A 46 -1.08 -14.46 1.18
C VAL A 46 -2.10 -15.55 1.42
N ARG A 47 -1.74 -16.53 2.23
CA ARG A 47 -2.70 -17.54 2.69
C ARG A 47 -3.41 -17.01 3.91
N GLN A 48 -4.67 -17.41 4.08
CA GLN A 48 -5.40 -17.13 5.31
C GLN A 48 -4.61 -17.71 6.50
N GLY A 49 -4.41 -16.89 7.51
CA GLY A 49 -3.61 -17.23 8.68
C GLY A 49 -2.16 -16.80 8.61
N ASP A 50 -1.65 -16.42 7.43
CA ASP A 50 -0.29 -15.92 7.29
C ASP A 50 -0.13 -14.53 7.88
N ARG A 51 1.10 -14.21 8.27
CA ARG A 51 1.49 -12.87 8.71
C ARG A 51 1.81 -12.00 7.51
N ILE A 52 1.05 -10.93 7.31
CA ILE A 52 1.33 -9.92 6.30
C ILE A 52 2.38 -8.96 6.87
N ARG A 53 3.43 -8.69 6.10
CA ARG A 53 4.47 -7.72 6.44
C ARG A 53 4.77 -6.89 5.21
N VAL A 54 4.43 -5.61 5.27
CA VAL A 54 4.61 -4.68 4.16
C VAL A 54 5.31 -3.43 4.65
N LEU A 55 6.49 -3.17 4.10
CA LEU A 55 7.23 -1.94 4.38
C LEU A 55 6.78 -0.88 3.39
N ALA A 56 6.06 0.12 3.91
CA ALA A 56 5.64 1.26 3.11
C ALA A 56 6.75 2.31 3.09
N GLN A 57 7.15 2.73 1.91
CA GLN A 57 8.11 3.81 1.71
C GLN A 57 7.39 4.99 1.05
N ASN A 58 7.54 6.17 1.63
CA ASN A 58 6.90 7.37 1.10
C ASN A 58 7.84 8.16 0.20
N GLY A 59 7.68 7.99 -1.11
CA GLY A 59 8.38 8.78 -2.12
C GLY A 59 7.54 9.93 -2.68
N LEU A 60 6.42 10.25 -2.05
CA LEU A 60 5.60 11.41 -2.40
C LEU A 60 6.17 12.67 -1.76
N ASN A 61 5.65 13.82 -2.17
CA ASN A 61 6.05 15.12 -1.61
C ASN A 61 5.16 15.57 -0.44
N GLU A 62 4.38 14.66 0.11
CA GLU A 62 3.56 14.90 1.29
C GLU A 62 3.38 13.61 2.08
N GLY A 63 2.91 13.72 3.33
CA GLY A 63 2.66 12.56 4.17
C GLY A 63 1.57 11.66 3.62
N THR A 64 1.67 10.35 3.88
CA THR A 64 0.69 9.36 3.44
C THR A 64 0.61 8.20 4.41
N THR A 65 -0.43 7.39 4.27
CA THR A 65 -0.58 6.09 4.94
C THR A 65 -1.14 5.09 3.95
N ILE A 66 -1.12 3.81 4.32
CA ILE A 66 -1.80 2.77 3.56
C ILE A 66 -2.96 2.23 4.39
N HIS A 67 -4.16 2.31 3.83
CA HIS A 67 -5.35 1.71 4.41
C HIS A 67 -5.67 0.39 3.70
N TRP A 68 -5.95 -0.65 4.49
CA TRP A 68 -6.23 -2.00 4.01
C TRP A 68 -7.75 -2.20 4.01
N HIS A 69 -8.35 -1.85 2.89
CA HIS A 69 -9.81 -1.74 2.78
C HIS A 69 -10.49 -3.10 2.88
N GLY A 70 -11.39 -3.23 3.84
CA GLY A 70 -12.17 -4.44 4.04
C GLY A 70 -11.45 -5.52 4.86
N ILE A 71 -10.19 -5.32 5.22
CA ILE A 71 -9.43 -6.28 6.02
C ILE A 71 -9.53 -5.91 7.49
N ARG A 72 -9.73 -6.92 8.34
CA ARG A 72 -9.69 -6.72 9.78
C ARG A 72 -8.24 -6.62 10.23
N THR A 73 -7.83 -5.42 10.66
CA THR A 73 -6.46 -5.17 11.12
C THR A 73 -6.49 -4.67 12.57
N PRO A 74 -5.38 -4.85 13.32
CA PRO A 74 -5.20 -4.10 14.55
C PRO A 74 -5.29 -2.60 14.27
N ASN A 75 -5.82 -1.84 15.21
CA ASN A 75 -6.04 -0.40 15.03
C ASN A 75 -4.77 0.32 14.54
N ALA A 76 -3.62 0.00 15.13
CA ALA A 76 -2.35 0.65 14.77
C ALA A 76 -1.92 0.40 13.31
N MET A 77 -2.50 -0.60 12.65
CA MET A 77 -2.16 -0.99 11.27
C MET A 77 -3.21 -0.56 10.26
N ASP A 78 -4.25 0.13 10.70
CA ASP A 78 -5.39 0.46 9.84
C ASP A 78 -5.11 1.60 8.85
N GLY A 79 -4.07 2.39 9.09
CA GLY A 79 -3.61 3.39 8.14
C GLY A 79 -4.52 4.60 8.00
N VAL A 80 -5.22 4.99 9.05
CA VAL A 80 -6.05 6.21 9.04
C VAL A 80 -5.26 7.36 9.67
N PRO A 81 -4.86 8.38 8.88
CA PRO A 81 -4.00 9.45 9.38
C PRO A 81 -4.62 10.16 10.58
N PHE A 82 -3.79 10.43 11.59
CA PHE A 82 -4.13 11.12 12.83
C PHE A 82 -5.12 10.38 13.74
N LEU A 83 -5.78 9.32 13.24
CA LEU A 83 -6.68 8.51 14.05
C LEU A 83 -6.00 7.24 14.56
N THR A 84 -5.34 6.49 13.68
CA THR A 84 -4.68 5.23 14.04
C THR A 84 -3.17 5.33 14.00
N GLN A 85 -2.63 6.28 13.26
CA GLN A 85 -1.19 6.54 13.17
C GLN A 85 -0.95 7.96 12.66
N ASP A 86 0.26 8.46 12.88
CA ASP A 86 0.71 9.66 12.20
C ASP A 86 0.99 9.34 10.73
N PRO A 87 0.80 10.30 9.81
CA PRO A 87 1.20 10.09 8.42
C PRO A 87 2.69 9.75 8.33
N ILE A 88 3.01 8.86 7.39
CA ILE A 88 4.41 8.55 7.08
C ILE A 88 5.01 9.80 6.44
N PRO A 89 6.06 10.38 6.99
CA PRO A 89 6.60 11.62 6.45
C PRO A 89 7.27 11.41 5.09
N VAL A 90 7.49 12.48 4.36
CA VAL A 90 8.25 12.45 3.10
C VAL A 90 9.58 11.76 3.34
N ALA A 91 9.93 10.82 2.46
CA ALA A 91 11.12 9.97 2.56
C ALA A 91 11.12 9.03 3.77
N GLY A 92 10.01 8.93 4.51
CA GLY A 92 9.88 8.03 5.64
C GLY A 92 9.38 6.65 5.27
N GLU A 93 9.34 5.77 6.28
CA GLU A 93 8.91 4.39 6.15
C GLU A 93 8.01 4.00 7.31
N PHE A 94 7.16 2.99 7.08
CA PHE A 94 6.33 2.39 8.13
C PHE A 94 6.13 0.91 7.80
N LEU A 95 6.33 0.04 8.78
CA LEU A 95 6.08 -1.39 8.61
C LEU A 95 4.65 -1.72 9.03
N TYR A 96 3.84 -2.12 8.07
CA TYR A 96 2.52 -2.69 8.33
C TYR A 96 2.68 -4.19 8.55
N GLU A 97 2.17 -4.67 9.66
CA GLU A 97 2.33 -6.06 10.05
C GLU A 97 1.07 -6.54 10.76
N PHE A 98 0.40 -7.52 10.21
CA PHE A 98 -0.83 -8.05 10.78
C PHE A 98 -1.13 -9.45 10.20
N ASP A 99 -2.01 -10.19 10.88
CA ASP A 99 -2.40 -11.52 10.44
C ASP A 99 -3.53 -11.44 9.39
N ALA A 100 -3.46 -12.28 8.37
CA ALA A 100 -4.48 -12.40 7.36
C ALA A 100 -5.63 -13.28 7.91
N LEU A 101 -6.55 -12.65 8.63
CA LEU A 101 -7.63 -13.36 9.35
C LEU A 101 -8.69 -13.91 8.43
N ASP A 102 -8.98 -13.23 7.32
CA ASP A 102 -10.08 -13.54 6.44
C ASP A 102 -9.60 -13.95 5.06
N ALA A 103 -10.29 -14.92 4.45
CA ALA A 103 -10.09 -15.23 3.04
C ALA A 103 -10.90 -14.26 2.20
N GLY A 104 -10.43 -13.96 0.99
CA GLY A 104 -11.13 -13.09 0.04
C GLY A 104 -10.17 -12.26 -0.77
N THR A 105 -10.75 -11.38 -1.56
CA THR A 105 -10.00 -10.39 -2.34
C THR A 105 -10.29 -9.02 -1.75
N PHE A 106 -9.24 -8.33 -1.36
CA PHE A 106 -9.32 -7.03 -0.71
C PHE A 106 -8.39 -6.08 -1.47
N TRP A 107 -8.50 -4.79 -1.18
CA TRP A 107 -7.64 -3.80 -1.82
C TRP A 107 -7.03 -2.86 -0.79
N TYR A 108 -5.91 -2.27 -1.16
CA TYR A 108 -5.22 -1.28 -0.35
C TYR A 108 -5.10 0.03 -1.13
N HIS A 109 -5.05 1.12 -0.42
CA HIS A 109 -4.95 2.43 -1.04
C HIS A 109 -4.34 3.45 -0.08
N PRO A 110 -3.74 4.52 -0.60
CA PRO A 110 -3.32 5.60 0.27
C PRO A 110 -4.54 6.24 0.92
N HIS A 111 -4.40 6.58 2.18
CA HIS A 111 -5.42 7.31 2.90
C HIS A 111 -4.88 8.69 3.22
N GLN A 112 -5.55 9.70 2.69
CA GLN A 112 -5.22 11.09 2.94
C GLN A 112 -6.40 11.78 3.60
N ARG A 113 -6.11 12.85 4.29
CA ARG A 113 -7.08 13.62 5.03
C ARG A 113 -8.38 13.87 4.28
#